data_1c1836d3e1978cd52a23d27ae085fa67
#
_entry.id   1c1836d3e1978cd52a23d27ae085fa67
#
_cell.length_a   1.000
_cell.length_b   1.000
_cell.length_c   1.000
_cell.angle_alpha   90.00
_cell.angle_beta   90.00
_cell.angle_gamma   90.00
#
_symmetry.space_group_name_H-M   'P 1'
#
loop_
_entity.id
_entity.type
_entity.pdbx_description
1 polymer ?
#
loop_
_entity_poly.entity_id
_entity_poly.type
_entity_poly.pdbx_seq_one_letter_code
_entity_poly.pdbx_strand_id
1 'polypeptide(L)'
;TRTMLNSSYPKNSSGDYTTSGFGATYDINDNLKLVAGFHQGMSPVFGRDAEQADNMELGFRYNKDVTALEVMYFASDYANLVGECKNSSGGDCEAGDTFSGGEVDVSGFEVTASTVVDGPDSISYPMALSYASTTSEFQSSFDSDYFGTVASGDDIPYLPASQLAAVVCFVTDTGLSGDMRLVKYGSTCSTAQCGQFENIESYTFLDLSLRQKLSESMTLYTVVENINDDVDIVS
;
A
#
# COMPACT_ATOMS: atom_id res chain seq x y z
N THR A 1 14.61 22.15 -5.15
CA THR A 1 14.72 22.27 -6.62
C THR A 1 15.40 21.04 -7.18
N ARG A 2 14.78 20.34 -8.10
CA ARG A 2 15.33 19.14 -8.74
C ARG A 2 15.44 19.37 -10.23
N THR A 3 16.65 19.23 -10.77
CA THR A 3 16.92 19.32 -12.21
C THR A 3 17.13 17.93 -12.79
N MET A 4 16.42 17.60 -13.87
CA MET A 4 16.59 16.35 -14.61
C MET A 4 17.21 16.61 -15.97
N LEU A 5 18.23 15.81 -16.28
CA LEU A 5 18.88 15.79 -17.59
C LEU A 5 18.70 14.39 -18.18
N ASN A 6 18.02 14.27 -19.31
CA ASN A 6 17.91 13.01 -20.03
C ASN A 6 18.85 13.02 -21.24
N SER A 7 19.90 12.21 -21.18
CA SER A 7 20.94 12.12 -22.21
C SER A 7 20.62 11.13 -23.34
N SER A 8 19.50 10.40 -23.27
CA SER A 8 19.15 9.34 -24.23
C SER A 8 18.31 9.82 -25.41
N TYR A 9 17.85 11.06 -25.40
CA TYR A 9 17.01 11.64 -26.44
C TYR A 9 17.62 12.92 -27.01
N PRO A 10 17.41 13.22 -28.32
CA PRO A 10 18.03 14.37 -28.97
C PRO A 10 17.52 15.75 -28.50
N LYS A 11 16.59 15.80 -27.59
CA LYS A 11 16.12 17.02 -26.93
C LYS A 11 16.32 16.88 -25.42
N ASN A 12 17.25 17.64 -24.87
CA ASN A 12 17.35 17.82 -23.42
C ASN A 12 16.14 18.62 -22.95
N SER A 13 15.32 18.05 -22.08
CA SER A 13 14.32 18.79 -21.32
C SER A 13 14.82 18.99 -19.90
N SER A 14 14.75 20.19 -19.39
CA SER A 14 15.02 20.53 -18.00
C SER A 14 13.85 21.30 -17.43
N GLY A 15 13.45 20.98 -16.22
CA GLY A 15 12.43 21.69 -15.47
C GLY A 15 12.89 21.90 -14.04
N ASP A 16 12.64 23.08 -13.51
CA ASP A 16 12.85 23.39 -12.10
C ASP A 16 11.50 23.31 -11.38
N TYR A 17 11.42 22.47 -10.37
CA TYR A 17 10.23 22.27 -9.57
C TYR A 17 10.55 22.50 -8.10
N THR A 18 9.64 23.13 -7.40
CA THR A 18 9.76 23.36 -5.95
C THR A 18 8.58 22.69 -5.27
N THR A 19 8.87 21.82 -4.31
CA THR A 19 7.87 21.19 -3.45
C THR A 19 8.07 21.66 -2.03
N SER A 20 6.98 21.75 -1.28
CA SER A 20 6.98 22.13 0.12
C SER A 20 6.39 21.03 0.98
N GLY A 21 6.72 21.04 2.26
CA GLY A 21 6.14 20.13 3.22
C GLY A 21 6.44 20.58 4.63
N PHE A 22 5.54 20.22 5.53
CA PHE A 22 5.74 20.40 6.97
C PHE A 22 5.12 19.22 7.72
N GLY A 23 5.64 18.95 8.89
CA GLY A 23 5.10 17.94 9.81
C GLY A 23 5.13 18.48 11.23
N ALA A 24 4.16 18.04 12.02
CA ALA A 24 4.06 18.39 13.43
C ALA A 24 3.71 17.15 14.25
N THR A 25 4.29 17.08 15.45
CA THR A 25 3.92 16.11 16.47
C THR A 25 3.62 16.83 17.76
N TYR A 26 2.58 16.37 18.47
CA TYR A 26 2.22 16.92 19.78
C TYR A 26 2.07 15.78 20.79
N ASP A 27 2.88 15.81 21.83
CA ASP A 27 2.83 14.83 22.93
C ASP A 27 1.67 15.18 23.87
N ILE A 28 0.61 14.35 23.84
CA ILE A 28 -0.51 14.47 24.80
C ILE A 28 -0.04 13.99 26.19
N ASN A 29 0.73 12.90 26.20
CA ASN A 29 1.40 12.34 27.38
C ASN A 29 2.56 11.44 26.92
N ASP A 30 3.25 10.78 27.86
CA ASP A 30 4.41 9.94 27.58
C ASP A 30 4.15 8.80 26.60
N ASN A 31 2.91 8.37 26.47
CA ASN A 31 2.53 7.23 25.63
C ASN A 31 1.76 7.61 24.35
N LEU A 32 1.18 8.81 24.29
CA LEU A 32 0.27 9.21 23.21
C LEU A 32 0.73 10.50 22.53
N LYS A 33 0.89 10.43 21.21
CA LYS A 33 1.25 11.56 20.36
C LYS A 33 0.20 11.77 19.26
N LEU A 34 -0.11 13.02 18.98
CA LEU A 34 -0.77 13.41 17.73
C LEU A 34 0.29 13.65 16.66
N VAL A 35 -0.06 13.31 15.42
CA VAL A 35 0.80 13.48 14.26
C VAL A 35 -0.03 14.16 13.17
N ALA A 36 0.54 15.19 12.53
CA ALA A 36 -0.03 15.82 11.37
C ALA A 36 1.07 16.15 10.36
N GLY A 37 0.80 15.98 9.09
CA GLY A 37 1.73 16.25 8.01
C GLY A 37 1.03 16.77 6.78
N PHE A 38 1.75 17.58 6.02
CA PHE A 38 1.44 17.95 4.66
C PHE A 38 2.73 17.94 3.86
N HIS A 39 2.70 17.34 2.68
CA HIS A 39 3.84 17.38 1.78
C HIS A 39 3.40 17.31 0.31
N GLN A 40 4.14 18.03 -0.51
CA GLN A 40 3.97 18.01 -1.96
C GLN A 40 4.97 17.02 -2.57
N GLY A 41 4.46 16.10 -3.37
CA GLY A 41 5.24 15.19 -4.20
C GLY A 41 5.30 15.67 -5.64
N MET A 42 6.33 15.26 -6.37
CA MET A 42 6.47 15.53 -7.79
C MET A 42 7.30 14.46 -8.47
N SER A 43 6.79 13.97 -9.59
CA SER A 43 7.49 13.02 -10.46
C SER A 43 7.55 13.60 -11.88
N PRO A 44 8.75 14.00 -12.37
CA PRO A 44 8.88 14.54 -13.72
C PRO A 44 8.66 13.47 -14.77
N VAL A 45 7.84 13.78 -15.77
CA VAL A 45 7.55 12.91 -16.92
C VAL A 45 8.13 13.55 -18.18
N PHE A 46 8.76 12.72 -19.03
CA PHE A 46 9.36 13.24 -20.27
C PHE A 46 8.30 13.67 -21.28
N GLY A 47 8.42 14.92 -21.74
CA GLY A 47 7.54 15.47 -22.78
C GLY A 47 6.11 15.81 -22.34
N ARG A 48 5.82 15.75 -21.05
CA ARG A 48 4.54 16.09 -20.42
C ARG A 48 4.74 16.95 -19.18
N ASP A 49 3.66 17.46 -18.64
CA ASP A 49 3.67 18.07 -17.33
C ASP A 49 4.02 17.02 -16.26
N ALA A 50 4.72 17.45 -15.22
CA ALA A 50 5.09 16.56 -14.13
C ALA A 50 3.85 16.13 -13.34
N GLU A 51 3.82 14.87 -12.93
CA GLU A 51 2.87 14.43 -11.92
C GLU A 51 3.12 15.22 -10.63
N GLN A 52 2.04 15.63 -9.99
CA GLN A 52 2.09 16.33 -8.71
C GLN A 52 1.15 15.61 -7.73
N ALA A 53 1.51 15.65 -6.46
CA ALA A 53 0.69 15.13 -5.39
C ALA A 53 0.75 16.07 -4.19
N ASP A 54 -0.42 16.47 -3.70
CA ASP A 54 -0.59 17.14 -2.42
C ASP A 54 -1.10 16.11 -1.40
N ASN A 55 -0.28 15.82 -0.38
CA ASN A 55 -0.56 14.79 0.59
C ASN A 55 -0.78 15.40 1.96
N MET A 56 -1.83 14.98 2.64
CA MET A 56 -2.16 15.34 4.01
C MET A 56 -2.31 14.08 4.86
N GLU A 57 -1.75 14.12 6.06
CA GLU A 57 -1.86 13.04 7.05
C GLU A 57 -2.24 13.61 8.42
N LEU A 58 -3.11 12.90 9.11
CA LEU A 58 -3.51 13.21 10.47
C LEU A 58 -3.76 11.93 11.25
N GLY A 59 -3.20 11.82 12.45
CA GLY A 59 -3.41 10.62 13.24
C GLY A 59 -2.83 10.68 14.63
N PHE A 60 -2.72 9.51 15.23
CA PHE A 60 -2.09 9.37 16.53
C PHE A 60 -1.22 8.12 16.64
N ARG A 61 -0.23 8.18 17.48
CA ARG A 61 0.66 7.07 17.87
C ARG A 61 0.57 6.84 19.36
N TYR A 62 0.26 5.62 19.74
CA TYR A 62 0.30 5.17 21.12
C TYR A 62 1.41 4.12 21.28
N ASN A 63 2.29 4.34 22.27
CA ASN A 63 3.35 3.39 22.60
C ASN A 63 3.40 3.25 24.11
N LYS A 64 3.24 2.03 24.59
CA LYS A 64 3.41 1.72 26.02
C LYS A 64 3.97 0.32 26.17
N ASP A 65 5.09 0.21 26.86
CA ASP A 65 5.80 -1.04 27.09
C ASP A 65 6.05 -1.80 25.74
N VAL A 66 5.42 -2.95 25.56
CA VAL A 66 5.52 -3.79 24.37
C VAL A 66 4.37 -3.57 23.36
N THR A 67 3.47 -2.61 23.66
CA THR A 67 2.29 -2.33 22.84
C THR A 67 2.49 -1.04 22.04
N ALA A 68 2.28 -1.12 20.73
CA ALA A 68 2.23 0.02 19.83
C ALA A 68 0.93 0.01 19.03
N LEU A 69 0.36 1.19 18.83
CA LEU A 69 -0.80 1.43 17.98
C LEU A 69 -0.60 2.74 17.22
N GLU A 70 -0.78 2.71 15.93
CA GLU A 70 -0.83 3.89 15.08
C GLU A 70 -2.13 3.89 14.29
N VAL A 71 -2.79 5.03 14.23
CA VAL A 71 -3.96 5.26 13.39
C VAL A 71 -3.74 6.55 12.64
N MET A 72 -3.76 6.46 11.31
CA MET A 72 -3.55 7.59 10.40
C MET A 72 -4.73 7.71 9.44
N TYR A 73 -5.23 8.90 9.27
CA TYR A 73 -6.01 9.31 8.11
C TYR A 73 -5.07 9.95 7.11
N PHE A 74 -5.21 9.62 5.85
CA PHE A 74 -4.49 10.26 4.75
C PHE A 74 -5.45 10.74 3.67
N ALA A 75 -5.06 11.81 2.98
CA ALA A 75 -5.68 12.28 1.76
C ALA A 75 -4.61 12.80 0.81
N SER A 76 -4.72 12.43 -0.46
CA SER A 76 -3.76 12.75 -1.50
C SER A 76 -4.49 13.16 -2.77
N ASP A 77 -4.22 14.35 -3.25
CA ASP A 77 -4.74 14.87 -4.49
C ASP A 77 -3.63 14.78 -5.55
N TYR A 78 -3.86 14.00 -6.58
CA TYR A 78 -2.91 13.79 -7.67
C TYR A 78 -3.34 14.58 -8.91
N ALA A 79 -2.41 15.34 -9.48
CA ALA A 79 -2.58 16.01 -10.75
C ALA A 79 -1.59 15.47 -11.80
N ASN A 80 -2.03 15.42 -13.05
CA ASN A 80 -1.24 14.93 -14.19
C ASN A 80 -0.72 13.51 -13.99
N LEU A 81 -1.52 12.63 -13.41
CA LEU A 81 -1.15 11.23 -13.24
C LEU A 81 -0.79 10.62 -14.60
N VAL A 82 0.34 9.91 -14.68
CA VAL A 82 0.82 9.27 -15.90
C VAL A 82 1.13 7.81 -15.63
N GLY A 83 0.49 6.93 -16.39
CA GLY A 83 0.81 5.51 -16.41
C GLY A 83 1.67 5.13 -17.62
N GLU A 84 2.29 3.96 -17.55
CA GLU A 84 3.05 3.36 -18.64
C GLU A 84 2.47 1.99 -18.98
N CYS A 85 2.22 1.78 -20.27
CA CYS A 85 1.76 0.51 -20.79
C CYS A 85 2.84 -0.56 -20.67
N LYS A 86 2.47 -1.74 -20.19
CA LYS A 86 3.35 -2.91 -20.07
C LYS A 86 2.90 -4.01 -21.04
N ASN A 87 3.71 -5.04 -21.22
CA ASN A 87 3.37 -6.18 -22.08
C ASN A 87 2.08 -6.92 -21.69
N SER A 88 1.61 -6.75 -20.46
CA SER A 88 0.36 -7.31 -19.95
C SER A 88 -0.83 -6.36 -20.06
N SER A 89 -0.62 -5.12 -20.51
CA SER A 89 -1.70 -4.17 -20.74
C SER A 89 -2.54 -4.61 -21.92
N GLY A 90 -3.86 -4.43 -21.82
CA GLY A 90 -4.80 -4.76 -22.88
C GLY A 90 -5.04 -3.59 -23.84
N GLY A 91 -5.92 -3.79 -24.82
CA GLY A 91 -6.34 -2.75 -25.74
C GLY A 91 -5.27 -2.38 -26.77
N ASP A 92 -5.26 -1.12 -27.19
CA ASP A 92 -4.31 -0.56 -28.17
C ASP A 92 -3.04 -0.01 -27.51
N CYS A 93 -2.81 -0.37 -26.24
CA CYS A 93 -1.69 0.11 -25.43
C CYS A 93 -0.42 -0.69 -25.75
N GLU A 94 0.57 -0.07 -26.38
CA GLU A 94 1.87 -0.70 -26.65
C GLU A 94 2.82 -0.53 -25.43
N ALA A 95 3.63 -1.56 -25.17
CA ALA A 95 4.59 -1.51 -24.05
C ALA A 95 5.58 -0.35 -24.19
N GLY A 96 5.62 0.52 -23.20
CA GLY A 96 6.44 1.73 -23.19
C GLY A 96 5.70 3.01 -23.57
N ASP A 97 4.47 2.91 -24.06
CA ASP A 97 3.62 4.07 -24.26
C ASP A 97 3.15 4.63 -22.91
N THR A 98 3.00 5.95 -22.85
CA THR A 98 2.49 6.63 -21.66
C THR A 98 1.09 7.16 -21.91
N PHE A 99 0.21 6.96 -20.96
CA PHE A 99 -1.15 7.51 -20.98
C PHE A 99 -1.38 8.48 -19.80
N SER A 100 -2.33 9.41 -19.97
CA SER A 100 -2.71 10.30 -18.89
C SER A 100 -3.81 9.66 -18.07
N GLY A 101 -3.62 9.59 -16.74
CA GLY A 101 -4.62 9.20 -15.75
C GLY A 101 -5.42 10.37 -15.18
N GLY A 102 -5.17 11.60 -15.64
CA GLY A 102 -5.90 12.79 -15.22
C GLY A 102 -5.60 13.21 -13.78
N GLU A 103 -6.63 13.70 -13.12
CA GLU A 103 -6.63 14.07 -11.70
C GLU A 103 -7.33 12.99 -10.90
N VAL A 104 -6.75 12.64 -9.74
CA VAL A 104 -7.23 11.56 -8.89
C VAL A 104 -7.11 11.95 -7.44
N ASP A 105 -8.18 11.73 -6.68
CA ASP A 105 -8.18 11.85 -5.23
C ASP A 105 -8.10 10.46 -4.60
N VAL A 106 -7.23 10.29 -3.63
CA VAL A 106 -7.09 9.06 -2.85
C VAL A 106 -7.13 9.41 -1.37
N SER A 107 -7.99 8.76 -0.61
CA SER A 107 -8.04 8.97 0.84
C SER A 107 -8.32 7.68 1.59
N GLY A 108 -8.03 7.66 2.88
CA GLY A 108 -8.27 6.47 3.65
C GLY A 108 -7.76 6.52 5.07
N PHE A 109 -7.81 5.36 5.71
CA PHE A 109 -7.28 5.15 7.05
C PHE A 109 -6.31 3.99 7.05
N GLU A 110 -5.23 4.17 7.80
CA GLU A 110 -4.28 3.11 8.11
C GLU A 110 -4.25 2.88 9.62
N VAL A 111 -4.25 1.61 10.00
CA VAL A 111 -4.11 1.18 11.39
C VAL A 111 -3.00 0.16 11.46
N THR A 112 -1.99 0.42 12.29
CA THR A 112 -0.98 -0.59 12.64
C THR A 112 -1.01 -0.81 14.14
N ALA A 113 -0.97 -2.07 14.55
CA ALA A 113 -0.93 -2.43 15.96
C ALA A 113 0.05 -3.58 16.18
N SER A 114 0.76 -3.54 17.29
CA SER A 114 1.60 -4.66 17.73
C SER A 114 1.63 -4.77 19.24
N THR A 115 1.74 -6.00 19.72
CA THR A 115 1.89 -6.28 21.14
C THR A 115 2.55 -7.64 21.38
N VAL A 116 2.98 -7.90 22.60
CA VAL A 116 3.41 -9.22 23.04
C VAL A 116 2.57 -9.59 24.26
N VAL A 117 1.96 -10.77 24.24
CA VAL A 117 1.21 -11.32 25.34
C VAL A 117 2.01 -12.48 25.95
N ASP A 118 2.27 -12.40 27.24
CA ASP A 118 2.91 -13.51 27.96
C ASP A 118 1.85 -14.58 28.30
N GLY A 119 2.13 -15.82 27.92
CA GLY A 119 1.33 -16.98 28.21
C GLY A 119 1.89 -17.83 29.34
N PRO A 120 1.26 -18.97 29.65
CA PRO A 120 1.80 -19.94 30.60
C PRO A 120 3.09 -20.60 30.05
N ASP A 121 3.84 -21.24 30.95
CA ASP A 121 5.02 -22.05 30.62
C ASP A 121 6.12 -21.28 29.82
N SER A 122 6.31 -20.01 30.11
CA SER A 122 7.28 -19.14 29.44
C SER A 122 7.06 -19.02 27.90
N ILE A 123 5.83 -19.18 27.45
CA ILE A 123 5.47 -18.93 26.06
C ILE A 123 5.09 -17.46 25.90
N SER A 124 5.67 -16.79 24.92
CA SER A 124 5.25 -15.43 24.54
C SER A 124 4.56 -15.47 23.15
N TYR A 125 3.58 -14.58 23.01
CA TYR A 125 2.78 -14.44 21.77
C TYR A 125 2.95 -13.03 21.20
N PRO A 126 3.99 -12.79 20.38
CA PRO A 126 4.09 -11.57 19.59
C PRO A 126 2.98 -11.52 18.54
N MET A 127 2.30 -10.39 18.42
CA MET A 127 1.21 -10.19 17.47
C MET A 127 1.38 -8.86 16.77
N ALA A 128 1.03 -8.80 15.49
CA ALA A 128 0.96 -7.56 14.74
C ALA A 128 -0.21 -7.59 13.76
N LEU A 129 -0.76 -6.42 13.51
CA LEU A 129 -1.86 -6.18 12.58
C LEU A 129 -1.57 -4.89 11.80
N SER A 130 -1.85 -4.93 10.50
CA SER A 130 -1.90 -3.75 9.64
C SER A 130 -3.20 -3.80 8.85
N TYR A 131 -3.95 -2.71 8.86
CA TYR A 131 -5.18 -2.56 8.11
C TYR A 131 -5.18 -1.22 7.39
N ALA A 132 -5.54 -1.22 6.11
CA ALA A 132 -5.78 -0.03 5.32
C ALA A 132 -7.17 -0.09 4.71
N SER A 133 -7.87 1.04 4.73
CA SER A 133 -9.09 1.27 3.96
C SER A 133 -8.84 2.46 3.05
N THR A 134 -9.04 2.28 1.76
CA THR A 134 -8.71 3.26 0.73
C THR A 134 -9.94 3.50 -0.15
N THR A 135 -10.23 4.76 -0.41
CA THR A 135 -11.15 5.24 -1.45
C THR A 135 -10.35 6.03 -2.47
N SER A 136 -10.70 5.88 -3.74
CA SER A 136 -10.08 6.63 -4.82
C SER A 136 -11.14 7.07 -5.81
N GLU A 137 -10.97 8.24 -6.41
CA GLU A 137 -11.90 8.77 -7.40
C GLU A 137 -11.15 9.52 -8.49
N PHE A 138 -11.47 9.23 -9.75
CA PHE A 138 -11.09 10.10 -10.86
C PHE A 138 -11.89 11.40 -10.82
N GLN A 139 -11.22 12.53 -10.91
CA GLN A 139 -11.86 13.85 -10.84
C GLN A 139 -12.36 14.35 -12.21
N SER A 140 -11.91 13.74 -13.32
CA SER A 140 -12.27 14.09 -14.68
C SER A 140 -12.68 12.88 -15.50
N SER A 141 -13.49 13.11 -16.55
CA SER A 141 -13.91 12.06 -17.49
C SER A 141 -13.00 12.08 -18.72
N PHE A 142 -12.51 10.91 -19.13
CA PHE A 142 -11.65 10.73 -20.30
C PHE A 142 -11.72 9.30 -20.82
N ASP A 143 -11.26 9.07 -22.04
CA ASP A 143 -11.02 7.72 -22.57
C ASP A 143 -9.54 7.36 -22.43
N SER A 144 -9.26 6.15 -22.01
CA SER A 144 -7.91 5.62 -21.79
C SER A 144 -7.79 4.23 -22.41
N ASP A 145 -6.73 4.00 -23.16
CA ASP A 145 -6.41 2.67 -23.69
C ASP A 145 -6.12 1.65 -22.58
N TYR A 146 -5.81 2.12 -21.37
CA TYR A 146 -5.51 1.28 -20.22
C TYR A 146 -6.70 1.10 -19.27
N PHE A 147 -7.39 2.20 -18.90
CA PHE A 147 -8.49 2.16 -17.93
C PHE A 147 -9.86 1.97 -18.61
N GLY A 148 -9.94 2.06 -19.94
CA GLY A 148 -11.20 2.14 -20.66
C GLY A 148 -11.83 3.53 -20.60
N THR A 149 -13.15 3.60 -20.72
CA THR A 149 -13.89 4.84 -20.51
C THR A 149 -13.95 5.15 -19.01
N VAL A 150 -13.48 6.32 -18.63
CA VAL A 150 -13.45 6.82 -17.26
C VAL A 150 -14.45 7.96 -17.11
N ALA A 151 -15.29 7.90 -16.10
CA ALA A 151 -16.14 9.01 -15.68
C ALA A 151 -15.63 9.60 -14.36
N SER A 152 -15.84 10.90 -14.16
CA SER A 152 -15.59 11.52 -12.86
C SER A 152 -16.40 10.81 -11.79
N GLY A 153 -15.75 10.41 -10.69
CA GLY A 153 -16.32 9.62 -9.61
C GLY A 153 -16.09 8.11 -9.72
N ASP A 154 -15.50 7.63 -10.83
CA ASP A 154 -15.10 6.22 -10.95
C ASP A 154 -13.87 5.93 -10.08
N ASP A 155 -13.79 4.72 -9.52
CA ASP A 155 -12.65 4.25 -8.75
C ASP A 155 -11.42 3.94 -9.63
N ILE A 156 -10.23 4.04 -9.03
CA ILE A 156 -8.99 3.59 -9.71
C ILE A 156 -9.01 2.06 -9.79
N PRO A 157 -8.85 1.48 -10.99
CA PRO A 157 -8.72 0.04 -11.17
C PRO A 157 -7.51 -0.55 -10.40
N TYR A 158 -7.66 -1.81 -10.01
CA TYR A 158 -6.64 -2.58 -9.27
C TYR A 158 -6.24 -2.01 -7.91
N LEU A 159 -6.97 -1.04 -7.37
CA LEU A 159 -6.77 -0.53 -6.01
C LEU A 159 -7.83 -1.12 -5.08
N PRO A 160 -7.48 -2.11 -4.22
CA PRO A 160 -8.45 -2.71 -3.31
C PRO A 160 -8.97 -1.70 -2.28
N ALA A 161 -10.28 -1.66 -2.03
CA ALA A 161 -10.89 -0.78 -1.04
C ALA A 161 -10.43 -1.08 0.41
N SER A 162 -9.84 -2.25 0.64
CA SER A 162 -9.25 -2.58 1.94
C SER A 162 -8.14 -3.61 1.82
N GLN A 163 -7.17 -3.53 2.73
CA GLN A 163 -6.11 -4.51 2.89
C GLN A 163 -5.92 -4.82 4.37
N LEU A 164 -5.78 -6.08 4.72
CA LEU A 164 -5.51 -6.54 6.07
C LEU A 164 -4.33 -7.49 6.06
N ALA A 165 -3.35 -7.25 6.91
CA ALA A 165 -2.28 -8.20 7.21
C ALA A 165 -2.24 -8.41 8.73
N ALA A 166 -2.25 -9.66 9.16
CA ALA A 166 -2.14 -10.01 10.56
C ALA A 166 -1.14 -11.15 10.75
N VAL A 167 -0.39 -11.10 11.82
CA VAL A 167 0.50 -12.18 12.23
C VAL A 167 0.35 -12.45 13.71
N VAL A 168 0.25 -13.71 14.05
CA VAL A 168 0.30 -14.19 15.43
C VAL A 168 1.44 -15.19 15.53
N CYS A 169 2.37 -14.90 16.42
CA CYS A 169 3.52 -15.76 16.67
C CYS A 169 3.39 -16.44 18.04
N PHE A 170 4.09 -17.55 18.23
CA PHE A 170 4.43 -18.08 19.54
C PHE A 170 5.94 -18.34 19.62
N VAL A 171 6.51 -18.09 20.77
CA VAL A 171 7.93 -18.30 21.05
C VAL A 171 8.08 -18.96 22.42
N THR A 172 8.82 -20.05 22.46
CA THR A 172 9.09 -20.80 23.70
C THR A 172 10.57 -20.68 24.10
N ASP A 173 10.89 -20.89 25.35
CA ASP A 173 12.25 -20.96 25.87
C ASP A 173 13.02 -22.20 25.39
N THR A 174 12.31 -23.25 24.93
CA THR A 174 12.90 -24.47 24.38
C THR A 174 13.40 -24.32 22.93
N GLY A 175 13.25 -23.12 22.33
CA GLY A 175 13.66 -22.82 20.98
C GLY A 175 12.66 -23.26 19.89
N LEU A 176 11.44 -23.67 20.30
CA LEU A 176 10.33 -23.82 19.38
C LEU A 176 9.65 -22.47 19.18
N SER A 177 9.38 -22.10 17.94
CA SER A 177 8.60 -20.93 17.58
C SER A 177 7.80 -21.19 16.31
N GLY A 178 6.75 -20.43 16.10
CA GLY A 178 5.98 -20.47 14.86
C GLY A 178 5.16 -19.22 14.70
N ASP A 179 4.65 -19.04 13.50
CA ASP A 179 3.75 -17.94 13.17
C ASP A 179 2.64 -18.39 12.23
N MET A 180 1.51 -17.74 12.36
CA MET A 180 0.41 -17.77 11.43
C MET A 180 0.22 -16.38 10.86
N ARG A 181 0.23 -16.27 9.55
CA ARG A 181 0.05 -15.01 8.81
C ARG A 181 -1.22 -15.07 8.00
N LEU A 182 -2.00 -14.03 8.08
CA LEU A 182 -3.17 -13.80 7.26
C LEU A 182 -2.98 -12.51 6.48
N VAL A 183 -3.19 -12.58 5.15
CA VAL A 183 -3.25 -11.40 4.29
C VAL A 183 -4.56 -11.47 3.53
N LYS A 184 -5.35 -10.40 3.61
CA LYS A 184 -6.62 -10.27 2.89
C LYS A 184 -6.64 -8.98 2.09
N TYR A 185 -7.04 -9.09 0.82
CA TYR A 185 -7.34 -7.97 -0.05
C TYR A 185 -8.85 -7.87 -0.25
N GLY A 186 -9.38 -6.66 -0.19
CA GLY A 186 -10.76 -6.38 -0.57
C GLY A 186 -10.97 -6.55 -2.08
N SER A 187 -12.22 -6.56 -2.49
CA SER A 187 -12.54 -6.56 -3.92
C SER A 187 -12.06 -5.27 -4.60
N THR A 188 -11.78 -5.37 -5.88
CA THR A 188 -11.42 -4.25 -6.76
C THR A 188 -11.94 -4.52 -8.16
N CYS A 189 -11.75 -3.59 -9.06
CA CYS A 189 -12.13 -3.74 -10.46
C CYS A 189 -10.91 -3.65 -11.37
N SER A 190 -10.97 -4.31 -12.51
CA SER A 190 -9.91 -4.24 -13.54
C SER A 190 -10.07 -3.06 -14.49
N THR A 191 -11.23 -2.39 -14.48
CA THR A 191 -11.53 -1.18 -15.26
C THR A 191 -12.20 -0.13 -14.39
N ALA A 192 -12.17 1.13 -14.81
CA ALA A 192 -12.80 2.24 -14.08
C ALA A 192 -14.32 2.06 -13.95
N GLN A 193 -15.00 1.61 -15.02
CA GLN A 193 -16.42 1.27 -15.00
C GLN A 193 -16.58 -0.23 -14.74
N CYS A 194 -16.66 -0.59 -13.47
CA CYS A 194 -16.73 -1.97 -13.01
C CYS A 194 -18.00 -2.68 -13.48
N GLY A 195 -17.89 -3.49 -14.50
CA GLY A 195 -18.95 -4.40 -14.94
C GLY A 195 -18.92 -5.74 -14.22
N GLN A 196 -19.80 -6.65 -14.62
CA GLN A 196 -19.91 -7.97 -13.97
C GLN A 196 -18.66 -8.85 -14.16
N PHE A 197 -17.92 -8.66 -15.26
CA PHE A 197 -16.75 -9.48 -15.60
C PHE A 197 -15.43 -8.83 -15.20
N GLU A 198 -15.47 -7.56 -14.82
CA GLU A 198 -14.30 -6.77 -14.42
C GLU A 198 -14.08 -6.74 -12.90
N ASN A 199 -15.02 -7.31 -12.14
CA ASN A 199 -14.91 -7.41 -10.69
C ASN A 199 -13.90 -8.49 -10.30
N ILE A 200 -12.88 -8.09 -9.55
CA ILE A 200 -11.92 -8.97 -8.89
C ILE A 200 -12.40 -9.15 -7.45
N GLU A 201 -12.78 -10.37 -7.09
CA GLU A 201 -13.31 -10.66 -5.75
C GLU A 201 -12.22 -10.54 -4.68
N SER A 202 -12.66 -10.38 -3.43
CA SER A 202 -11.74 -10.36 -2.30
C SER A 202 -11.10 -11.73 -2.10
N TYR A 203 -9.81 -11.76 -1.82
CA TYR A 203 -9.06 -13.00 -1.58
C TYR A 203 -8.24 -12.94 -0.30
N THR A 204 -7.91 -14.11 0.23
CA THR A 204 -7.23 -14.26 1.52
C THR A 204 -6.16 -15.33 1.43
N PHE A 205 -4.95 -15.01 1.84
CA PHE A 205 -3.87 -15.97 2.02
C PHE A 205 -3.66 -16.25 3.50
N LEU A 206 -3.50 -17.53 3.83
CA LEU A 206 -3.16 -17.99 5.17
C LEU A 206 -1.91 -18.87 5.12
N ASP A 207 -0.85 -18.42 5.79
CA ASP A 207 0.42 -19.12 5.85
C ASP A 207 0.74 -19.56 7.28
N LEU A 208 1.44 -20.68 7.41
CA LEU A 208 1.97 -21.17 8.67
C LEU A 208 3.46 -21.41 8.58
N SER A 209 4.20 -21.02 9.62
CA SER A 209 5.59 -21.42 9.77
C SER A 209 5.87 -22.04 11.14
N LEU A 210 6.79 -22.98 11.17
CA LEU A 210 7.34 -23.58 12.39
C LEU A 210 8.86 -23.59 12.31
N ARG A 211 9.47 -23.29 13.45
CA ARG A 211 10.93 -23.31 13.60
C ARG A 211 11.30 -23.96 14.91
N GLN A 212 12.24 -24.92 14.86
CA GLN A 212 12.82 -25.56 16.03
C GLN A 212 14.33 -25.39 16.02
N LYS A 213 14.87 -24.71 17.02
CA LYS A 213 16.32 -24.69 17.26
C LYS A 213 16.73 -26.01 17.89
N LEU A 214 17.56 -26.80 17.19
CA LEU A 214 18.03 -28.10 17.63
C LEU A 214 19.39 -28.00 18.34
N SER A 215 20.23 -27.02 17.95
CA SER A 215 21.51 -26.71 18.58
C SER A 215 21.89 -25.26 18.29
N GLU A 216 23.05 -24.81 18.75
CA GLU A 216 23.58 -23.47 18.43
C GLU A 216 23.84 -23.27 16.92
N SER A 217 24.10 -24.35 16.20
CA SER A 217 24.44 -24.33 14.77
C SER A 217 23.35 -24.90 13.86
N MET A 218 22.26 -25.45 14.41
CA MET A 218 21.23 -26.13 13.62
C MET A 218 19.83 -25.70 14.01
N THR A 219 19.07 -25.25 13.01
CA THR A 219 17.64 -24.92 13.14
C THR A 219 16.87 -25.64 12.02
N LEU A 220 15.81 -26.32 12.38
CA LEU A 220 14.83 -26.89 11.45
C LEU A 220 13.70 -25.88 11.27
N TYR A 221 13.23 -25.68 10.06
CA TYR A 221 12.05 -24.88 9.78
C TYR A 221 11.16 -25.54 8.72
N THR A 222 9.85 -25.27 8.82
CA THR A 222 8.83 -25.70 7.88
C THR A 222 7.93 -24.52 7.59
N VAL A 223 7.55 -24.33 6.34
CA VAL A 223 6.61 -23.32 5.89
C VAL A 223 5.55 -23.99 5.04
N VAL A 224 4.30 -23.62 5.26
CA VAL A 224 3.15 -24.00 4.44
C VAL A 224 2.48 -22.69 4.04
N GLU A 225 2.45 -22.41 2.75
CA GLU A 225 1.88 -21.20 2.18
C GLU A 225 0.50 -21.50 1.60
N ASN A 226 -0.41 -20.50 1.68
CA ASN A 226 -1.76 -20.55 1.13
C ASN A 226 -2.53 -21.82 1.54
N ILE A 227 -2.61 -22.08 2.85
CA ILE A 227 -3.26 -23.30 3.40
C ILE A 227 -4.75 -23.37 3.04
N ASN A 228 -5.38 -22.23 2.89
CA ASN A 228 -6.80 -22.12 2.53
C ASN A 228 -7.07 -22.36 1.03
N ASP A 229 -6.02 -22.53 0.21
CA ASP A 229 -6.09 -22.77 -1.24
C ASP A 229 -6.97 -21.74 -1.97
N ASP A 230 -6.91 -20.50 -1.51
CA ASP A 230 -7.62 -19.39 -2.14
C ASP A 230 -6.83 -18.98 -3.40
N VAL A 231 -7.42 -19.16 -4.55
CA VAL A 231 -6.78 -18.91 -5.84
C VAL A 231 -7.65 -17.94 -6.62
N ASP A 232 -7.33 -16.64 -6.49
CA ASP A 232 -7.94 -15.65 -7.35
C ASP A 232 -7.03 -15.28 -8.52
N ILE A 233 -7.65 -15.18 -9.67
CA ILE A 233 -6.98 -14.74 -10.89
C ILE A 233 -6.85 -13.22 -10.81
N VAL A 234 -5.68 -12.77 -10.41
CA VAL A 234 -5.29 -11.35 -10.55
C VAL A 234 -4.70 -11.21 -11.95
N SER A 235 -5.55 -10.97 -12.93
CA SER A 235 -5.12 -10.78 -14.32
C SER A 235 -5.02 -9.33 -14.70
#